data_6fd827e6557d9cb900a61cffe14b11be
#
_entry.id   6fd827e6557d9cb900a61cffe14b11be
#
_cell.length_a   1.000
_cell.length_b   1.000
_cell.length_c   1.000
_cell.angle_alpha   90.00
_cell.angle_beta   90.00
_cell.angle_gamma   90.00
#
_symmetry.space_group_name_H-M   'P 1'
#
loop_
_entity.id
_entity.type
_entity.pdbx_description
1 polymer ?
#
loop_
_entity_poly.entity_id
_entity_poly.type
_entity_poly.pdbx_seq_one_letter_code
_entity_poly.pdbx_strand_id
1 'polypeptide(L)'
;MEKSGLLVLFLFRRNIYCKRQLRNKEAKRLNLITKRVHMNRCNGREVKQLTLDRDFNVPDARPDALQIMKEQGEVQIEEVHMMEGKASVKGLLHFQILYASDGDIPVSEMTGTIPFEETIPLPQAKAEDEISVQAEIGDLKSELINSRKLGMKAIVVLNVTAGSVCDGEGAIDIEGGEDIYTKKRTAEVSYLVFSKKDTLRVRDEWKIPGTKDAMQRILYSDVCIGELNTRMEEEKLLVEGQANVFVIYLGEGENPSINYFENTLPIEGHIDCHGCNADMVEQVTASIHSRDLGVKEDEDGEFRVLEVEVVFAFDMKVYGQEKIDLLTDFYSLKEKCEPVYELSLIHI
;
A
#
# COMPACT_ATOMS: atom_id res chain seq x y z
N MET A 1 3.83 24.55 12.47
CA MET A 1 4.12 24.73 11.03
C MET A 1 2.82 24.43 10.29
N GLU A 2 2.16 25.49 9.84
CA GLU A 2 0.86 25.42 9.17
C GLU A 2 1.02 24.79 7.79
N LYS A 3 0.35 23.66 7.59
CA LYS A 3 0.15 23.11 6.25
C LYS A 3 -1.00 23.89 5.62
N SER A 4 -0.68 24.90 4.84
CA SER A 4 -1.62 25.57 3.94
C SER A 4 -2.00 24.55 2.83
N GLY A 5 -3.07 23.80 3.05
CA GLY A 5 -3.73 23.04 2.01
C GLY A 5 -4.26 24.02 0.96
N LEU A 6 -3.67 24.00 -0.22
CA LEU A 6 -4.12 24.81 -1.35
C LEU A 6 -5.45 24.25 -1.85
N LEU A 7 -6.55 24.89 -1.44
CA LEU A 7 -7.90 24.58 -1.93
C LEU A 7 -8.00 25.10 -3.36
N VAL A 8 -7.87 24.25 -4.36
CA VAL A 8 -8.12 24.62 -5.76
C VAL A 8 -9.60 24.44 -6.05
N LEU A 9 -10.32 25.55 -6.11
CA LEU A 9 -11.72 25.57 -6.52
C LEU A 9 -11.80 25.43 -8.04
N PHE A 10 -12.16 24.26 -8.53
CA PHE A 10 -12.54 24.09 -9.93
C PHE A 10 -13.96 24.60 -10.12
N LEU A 11 -14.12 25.69 -10.85
CA LEU A 11 -15.42 26.20 -11.26
C LEU A 11 -15.90 25.43 -12.48
N PHE A 12 -16.71 24.40 -12.27
CA PHE A 12 -17.42 23.72 -13.37
C PHE A 12 -18.60 24.57 -13.82
N ARG A 13 -18.60 24.98 -15.08
CA ARG A 13 -19.69 25.74 -15.69
C ARG A 13 -20.35 24.94 -16.80
N ARG A 14 -21.60 24.54 -16.63
CA ARG A 14 -22.34 23.84 -17.67
C ARG A 14 -22.93 24.76 -18.73
N ASN A 15 -23.31 26.00 -18.41
CA ASN A 15 -23.88 26.94 -19.37
C ASN A 15 -23.60 28.39 -19.00
N ILE A 16 -23.24 29.21 -19.97
CA ILE A 16 -23.09 30.64 -19.84
C ILE A 16 -24.11 31.31 -20.78
N TYR A 17 -24.91 32.21 -20.24
CA TYR A 17 -25.84 32.99 -20.99
C TYR A 17 -25.45 34.48 -20.96
N CYS A 18 -25.37 35.10 -22.12
CA CYS A 18 -25.17 36.53 -22.23
C CYS A 18 -26.53 37.19 -22.56
N LYS A 19 -27.06 38.03 -21.66
CA LYS A 19 -28.31 38.78 -21.90
C LYS A 19 -27.97 40.19 -22.39
N ARG A 20 -28.39 40.48 -23.61
CA ARG A 20 -28.31 41.83 -24.16
C ARG A 20 -29.44 42.71 -23.58
N GLN A 21 -29.11 43.88 -23.03
CA GLN A 21 -30.05 44.81 -22.41
C GLN A 21 -30.96 45.57 -23.40
N LEU A 22 -31.30 44.99 -24.56
CA LEU A 22 -32.23 45.61 -25.53
C LEU A 22 -33.36 44.64 -25.87
N ARG A 23 -34.58 45.17 -25.82
CA ARG A 23 -35.84 44.50 -26.10
C ARG A 23 -35.75 43.51 -27.24
N ASN A 24 -36.15 42.25 -26.97
CA ASN A 24 -36.40 41.19 -27.94
C ASN A 24 -35.23 40.73 -28.84
N LYS A 25 -34.12 40.17 -28.22
CA LYS A 25 -33.23 39.21 -28.92
C LYS A 25 -32.84 38.07 -28.01
N GLU A 26 -32.84 36.89 -28.57
CA GLU A 26 -32.45 35.62 -27.91
C GLU A 26 -31.10 35.75 -27.18
N ALA A 27 -31.04 35.21 -25.98
CA ALA A 27 -29.77 35.13 -25.24
C ALA A 27 -28.75 34.33 -26.06
N LYS A 28 -27.66 34.97 -26.43
CA LYS A 28 -26.58 34.29 -27.15
C LYS A 28 -25.86 33.33 -26.21
N ARG A 29 -25.88 32.05 -26.56
CA ARG A 29 -25.19 31.02 -25.78
C ARG A 29 -23.70 31.10 -26.09
N LEU A 30 -22.91 31.22 -25.05
CA LEU A 30 -21.45 31.11 -25.12
C LEU A 30 -21.04 29.68 -24.84
N ASN A 31 -20.09 29.17 -25.61
CA ASN A 31 -19.55 27.84 -25.40
C ASN A 31 -18.27 27.95 -24.53
N LEU A 32 -18.20 27.14 -23.47
CA LEU A 32 -16.99 26.96 -22.71
C LEU A 32 -16.09 25.96 -23.41
N ILE A 33 -14.82 26.32 -23.55
CA ILE A 33 -13.77 25.37 -23.89
C ILE A 33 -13.29 24.79 -22.58
N THR A 34 -13.43 23.47 -22.41
CA THR A 34 -13.01 22.75 -21.20
C THR A 34 -11.83 21.82 -21.51
N LYS A 35 -10.98 21.62 -20.53
CA LYS A 35 -9.93 20.61 -20.53
C LYS A 35 -10.26 19.53 -19.51
N ARG A 36 -10.19 18.27 -19.91
CA ARG A 36 -10.34 17.14 -19.02
C ARG A 36 -9.02 16.83 -18.31
N VAL A 37 -9.10 16.51 -17.06
CA VAL A 37 -7.99 16.08 -16.21
C VAL A 37 -8.38 14.77 -15.54
N HIS A 38 -7.61 13.74 -15.76
CA HIS A 38 -7.79 12.43 -15.16
C HIS A 38 -7.25 12.45 -13.73
N MET A 39 -8.10 12.27 -12.73
CA MET A 39 -7.74 12.45 -11.33
C MET A 39 -8.14 11.23 -10.50
N ASN A 40 -7.34 10.95 -9.49
CA ASN A 40 -7.71 10.00 -8.45
C ASN A 40 -8.42 10.75 -7.32
N ARG A 41 -9.68 10.44 -7.10
CA ARG A 41 -10.51 11.02 -6.04
C ARG A 41 -10.60 10.07 -4.86
N CYS A 42 -10.18 10.54 -3.69
CA CYS A 42 -10.41 9.82 -2.44
C CYS A 42 -11.87 10.03 -1.99
N ASN A 43 -12.65 8.96 -1.95
CA ASN A 43 -14.06 8.96 -1.52
C ASN A 43 -14.22 8.54 -0.05
N GLY A 44 -13.17 7.96 0.56
CA GLY A 44 -13.17 7.62 1.97
C GLY A 44 -11.81 7.16 2.45
N ARG A 45 -11.50 7.49 3.70
CA ARG A 45 -10.32 6.98 4.41
C ARG A 45 -10.71 6.73 5.86
N GLU A 46 -10.36 5.55 6.36
CA GLU A 46 -10.64 5.15 7.75
C GLU A 46 -9.46 4.35 8.30
N VAL A 47 -9.21 4.51 9.59
CA VAL A 47 -8.22 3.76 10.34
C VAL A 47 -8.94 2.96 11.42
N LYS A 48 -8.87 1.64 11.33
CA LYS A 48 -9.55 0.74 12.27
C LYS A 48 -8.54 -0.07 13.07
N GLN A 49 -8.69 -0.07 14.39
CA GLN A 49 -7.96 -0.97 15.27
C GLN A 49 -8.81 -2.18 15.64
N LEU A 50 -8.20 -3.35 15.57
CA LEU A 50 -8.78 -4.65 15.97
C LEU A 50 -7.95 -5.20 17.10
N THR A 51 -8.62 -5.75 18.12
CA THR A 51 -7.96 -6.54 19.16
C THR A 51 -8.28 -8.01 18.92
N LEU A 52 -7.23 -8.79 18.66
CA LEU A 52 -7.31 -10.24 18.51
C LEU A 52 -6.78 -10.85 19.79
N ASP A 53 -7.57 -11.75 20.41
CA ASP A 53 -7.22 -12.41 21.66
C ASP A 53 -7.64 -13.88 21.55
N ARG A 54 -6.66 -14.79 21.64
CA ARG A 54 -6.90 -16.23 21.48
C ARG A 54 -5.85 -17.07 22.19
N ASP A 55 -6.32 -18.19 22.72
CA ASP A 55 -5.47 -19.20 23.34
C ASP A 55 -5.08 -20.30 22.34
N PHE A 56 -3.84 -20.79 22.48
CA PHE A 56 -3.30 -21.87 21.67
C PHE A 56 -2.65 -22.94 22.57
N ASN A 57 -2.82 -24.19 22.18
CA ASN A 57 -2.13 -25.28 22.84
C ASN A 57 -0.79 -25.55 22.14
N VAL A 58 0.25 -25.77 22.92
CA VAL A 58 1.53 -26.28 22.40
C VAL A 58 1.27 -27.68 21.82
N PRO A 59 1.66 -27.92 20.54
CA PRO A 59 1.45 -29.23 19.91
C PRO A 59 2.09 -30.37 20.70
N ASP A 60 1.47 -31.55 20.75
CA ASP A 60 1.95 -32.70 21.54
C ASP A 60 3.35 -33.16 21.11
N ALA A 61 3.72 -32.95 19.85
CA ALA A 61 5.05 -33.26 19.34
C ALA A 61 6.16 -32.26 19.78
N ARG A 62 5.78 -31.20 20.49
CA ARG A 62 6.73 -30.20 20.97
C ARG A 62 6.90 -30.32 22.50
N PRO A 63 8.09 -29.99 23.03
CA PRO A 63 8.32 -29.98 24.47
C PRO A 63 7.52 -28.89 25.17
N ASP A 64 7.39 -29.01 26.48
CA ASP A 64 6.73 -28.04 27.34
C ASP A 64 7.46 -26.68 27.29
N ALA A 65 6.67 -25.61 27.24
CA ALA A 65 7.18 -24.25 27.22
C ALA A 65 7.47 -23.78 28.65
N LEU A 66 8.70 -23.26 28.88
CA LEU A 66 9.12 -22.68 30.15
C LEU A 66 9.05 -21.15 30.13
N GLN A 67 9.46 -20.54 29.01
CA GLN A 67 9.50 -19.09 28.86
C GLN A 67 9.40 -18.70 27.39
N ILE A 68 8.63 -17.69 27.07
CA ILE A 68 8.61 -17.09 25.74
C ILE A 68 9.87 -16.23 25.56
N MET A 69 10.59 -16.45 24.49
CA MET A 69 11.82 -15.76 24.15
C MET A 69 11.60 -14.67 23.10
N LYS A 70 10.82 -14.97 22.07
CA LYS A 70 10.49 -14.05 20.97
C LYS A 70 9.15 -14.35 20.37
N GLU A 71 8.42 -13.32 20.00
CA GLU A 71 7.18 -13.37 19.26
C GLU A 71 7.26 -12.51 18.00
N GLN A 72 6.65 -12.94 16.95
CA GLN A 72 6.52 -12.22 15.69
C GLN A 72 5.17 -12.50 15.08
N GLY A 73 4.62 -11.51 14.40
CA GLY A 73 3.37 -11.63 13.67
C GLY A 73 3.47 -10.99 12.30
N GLU A 74 2.59 -11.45 11.43
CA GLU A 74 2.41 -10.90 10.08
C GLU A 74 0.92 -10.92 9.76
N VAL A 75 0.41 -9.82 9.23
CA VAL A 75 -1.00 -9.72 8.84
C VAL A 75 -1.12 -9.90 7.33
N GLN A 76 -1.88 -10.91 6.93
CA GLN A 76 -2.22 -11.16 5.54
C GLN A 76 -3.69 -10.81 5.30
N ILE A 77 -3.95 -9.91 4.36
CA ILE A 77 -5.30 -9.63 3.88
C ILE A 77 -5.66 -10.65 2.81
N GLU A 78 -6.75 -11.41 3.03
CA GLU A 78 -7.21 -12.45 2.12
C GLU A 78 -8.27 -11.93 1.16
N GLU A 79 -9.22 -11.15 1.69
CA GLU A 79 -10.39 -10.74 0.94
C GLU A 79 -10.83 -9.32 1.33
N VAL A 80 -11.13 -8.52 0.33
CA VAL A 80 -11.66 -7.17 0.52
C VAL A 80 -12.87 -6.97 -0.39
N HIS A 81 -14.01 -6.66 0.20
CA HIS A 81 -15.23 -6.38 -0.53
C HIS A 81 -15.70 -4.94 -0.29
N MET A 82 -15.77 -4.15 -1.36
CA MET A 82 -16.36 -2.82 -1.31
C MET A 82 -17.88 -2.91 -1.49
N MET A 83 -18.59 -2.19 -0.63
CA MET A 83 -20.05 -2.05 -0.66
C MET A 83 -20.41 -0.57 -0.53
N GLU A 84 -21.65 -0.22 -0.82
CA GLU A 84 -22.14 1.16 -0.63
C GLU A 84 -21.94 1.60 0.83
N GLY A 85 -21.10 2.63 1.04
CA GLY A 85 -20.85 3.25 2.33
C GLY A 85 -20.01 2.42 3.32
N LYS A 86 -19.46 1.26 2.94
CA LYS A 86 -18.64 0.42 3.83
C LYS A 86 -17.80 -0.58 3.07
N ALA A 87 -16.74 -1.08 3.71
CA ALA A 87 -15.92 -2.18 3.21
C ALA A 87 -15.88 -3.34 4.22
N SER A 88 -15.89 -4.59 3.73
CA SER A 88 -15.59 -5.78 4.52
C SER A 88 -14.17 -6.22 4.23
N VAL A 89 -13.38 -6.43 5.27
CA VAL A 89 -11.99 -6.88 5.18
C VAL A 89 -11.85 -8.16 5.98
N LYS A 90 -11.36 -9.22 5.32
CA LYS A 90 -11.00 -10.49 5.95
C LYS A 90 -9.52 -10.71 5.85
N GLY A 91 -8.93 -11.28 6.88
CA GLY A 91 -7.52 -11.60 6.88
C GLY A 91 -7.13 -12.56 7.98
N LEU A 92 -5.85 -12.88 7.98
CA LEU A 92 -5.21 -13.76 8.95
C LEU A 92 -4.05 -13.01 9.60
N LEU A 93 -3.96 -13.11 10.92
CA LEU A 93 -2.72 -12.83 11.64
C LEU A 93 -1.96 -14.16 11.78
N HIS A 94 -0.86 -14.29 11.04
CA HIS A 94 0.11 -15.36 11.24
C HIS A 94 1.04 -14.97 12.37
N PHE A 95 1.35 -15.90 13.27
CA PHE A 95 2.32 -15.65 14.32
C PHE A 95 3.33 -16.78 14.44
N GLN A 96 4.51 -16.44 14.90
CA GLN A 96 5.58 -17.36 15.27
C GLN A 96 6.08 -16.98 16.66
N ILE A 97 6.21 -17.99 17.53
CA ILE A 97 6.74 -17.88 18.89
C ILE A 97 7.93 -18.79 19.02
N LEU A 98 9.03 -18.23 19.52
CA LEU A 98 10.21 -18.97 19.96
C LEU A 98 10.18 -19.02 21.49
N TYR A 99 10.26 -20.21 22.09
CA TYR A 99 10.20 -20.39 23.53
C TYR A 99 11.30 -21.31 24.06
N ALA A 100 11.78 -21.05 25.28
CA ALA A 100 12.61 -21.99 26.03
C ALA A 100 11.78 -23.21 26.42
N SER A 101 12.34 -24.40 26.29
CA SER A 101 11.68 -25.67 26.53
C SER A 101 12.43 -26.53 27.57
N ASP A 102 11.71 -27.48 28.17
CA ASP A 102 12.27 -28.44 29.14
C ASP A 102 12.76 -29.75 28.50
N GLY A 103 12.70 -29.84 27.15
CA GLY A 103 13.16 -31.01 26.39
C GLY A 103 14.67 -31.06 26.19
N ASP A 104 15.14 -32.09 25.48
CA ASP A 104 16.54 -32.26 25.08
C ASP A 104 17.08 -31.08 24.26
N ILE A 105 16.18 -30.41 23.52
CA ILE A 105 16.49 -29.20 22.78
C ILE A 105 15.99 -28.01 23.61
N PRO A 106 16.88 -27.08 24.05
CA PRO A 106 16.52 -26.03 25.00
C PRO A 106 15.57 -24.95 24.42
N VAL A 107 15.33 -24.95 23.11
CA VAL A 107 14.46 -23.98 22.42
C VAL A 107 13.58 -24.68 21.42
N SER A 108 12.31 -24.30 21.38
CA SER A 108 11.36 -24.79 20.39
C SER A 108 10.51 -23.64 19.81
N GLU A 109 9.83 -23.92 18.73
CA GLU A 109 8.97 -22.96 18.05
C GLU A 109 7.52 -23.42 18.00
N MET A 110 6.64 -22.44 17.91
CA MET A 110 5.23 -22.63 17.66
C MET A 110 4.74 -21.59 16.65
N THR A 111 3.97 -22.01 15.69
CA THR A 111 3.30 -21.13 14.71
C THR A 111 1.80 -21.31 14.80
N GLY A 112 1.06 -20.29 14.43
CA GLY A 112 -0.40 -20.35 14.37
C GLY A 112 -0.99 -19.18 13.60
N THR A 113 -2.32 -19.20 13.47
CA THR A 113 -3.08 -18.18 12.76
C THR A 113 -4.31 -17.76 13.53
N ILE A 114 -4.63 -16.47 13.48
CA ILE A 114 -5.85 -15.90 14.04
C ILE A 114 -6.63 -15.25 12.89
N PRO A 115 -7.75 -15.80 12.45
CA PRO A 115 -8.60 -15.18 11.46
C PRO A 115 -9.34 -13.97 12.04
N PHE A 116 -9.54 -12.96 11.23
CA PHE A 116 -10.38 -11.80 11.54
C PHE A 116 -11.24 -11.40 10.33
N GLU A 117 -12.38 -10.81 10.65
CA GLU A 117 -13.27 -10.19 9.68
C GLU A 117 -13.81 -8.90 10.29
N GLU A 118 -13.70 -7.78 9.58
CA GLU A 118 -14.13 -6.48 10.07
C GLU A 118 -14.87 -5.70 8.99
N THR A 119 -15.91 -4.98 9.42
CA THR A 119 -16.64 -4.04 8.56
C THR A 119 -16.26 -2.61 8.90
N ILE A 120 -15.78 -1.88 7.91
CA ILE A 120 -15.22 -0.53 8.04
C ILE A 120 -16.17 0.46 7.37
N PRO A 121 -16.70 1.46 8.10
CA PRO A 121 -17.59 2.46 7.53
C PRO A 121 -16.82 3.44 6.65
N LEU A 122 -17.30 3.64 5.42
CA LEU A 122 -16.78 4.60 4.44
C LEU A 122 -17.97 5.33 3.79
N PRO A 123 -18.61 6.26 4.49
CA PRO A 123 -19.94 6.77 4.12
C PRO A 123 -20.08 7.40 2.73
N GLN A 124 -18.97 7.88 2.16
CA GLN A 124 -18.95 8.53 0.84
C GLN A 124 -18.45 7.62 -0.27
N ALA A 125 -17.98 6.42 0.08
CA ALA A 125 -17.47 5.47 -0.89
C ALA A 125 -18.62 4.66 -1.51
N LYS A 126 -18.45 4.31 -2.78
CA LYS A 126 -19.41 3.56 -3.58
C LYS A 126 -18.92 2.14 -3.82
N ALA A 127 -19.82 1.26 -4.21
CA ALA A 127 -19.49 -0.13 -4.49
C ALA A 127 -18.49 -0.32 -5.65
N GLU A 128 -18.43 0.62 -6.58
CA GLU A 128 -17.49 0.61 -7.71
C GLU A 128 -16.12 1.25 -7.41
N ASP A 129 -15.93 1.84 -6.22
CA ASP A 129 -14.66 2.47 -5.85
C ASP A 129 -13.56 1.41 -5.66
N GLU A 130 -12.36 1.76 -6.11
CA GLU A 130 -11.16 0.97 -5.83
C GLU A 130 -10.78 1.11 -4.36
N ILE A 131 -10.51 -0.02 -3.71
CA ILE A 131 -10.13 -0.05 -2.31
C ILE A 131 -8.69 -0.49 -2.12
N SER A 132 -7.96 0.20 -1.25
CA SER A 132 -6.63 -0.17 -0.78
C SER A 132 -6.66 -0.36 0.73
N VAL A 133 -6.15 -1.49 1.19
CA VAL A 133 -6.04 -1.84 2.61
C VAL A 133 -4.58 -2.10 2.94
N GLN A 134 -4.06 -1.37 3.91
CA GLN A 134 -2.76 -1.62 4.51
C GLN A 134 -2.98 -2.07 5.94
N ALA A 135 -2.36 -3.19 6.32
CA ALA A 135 -2.47 -3.76 7.64
C ALA A 135 -1.11 -3.73 8.34
N GLU A 136 -1.12 -3.31 9.59
CA GLU A 136 0.07 -3.23 10.43
C GLU A 136 -0.24 -3.83 11.81
N ILE A 137 0.79 -4.42 12.44
CA ILE A 137 0.69 -4.86 13.83
C ILE A 137 1.12 -3.70 14.74
N GLY A 138 0.16 -3.17 15.48
CA GLY A 138 0.42 -2.11 16.45
C GLY A 138 1.02 -2.62 17.77
N ASP A 139 0.62 -3.81 18.20
CA ASP A 139 1.17 -4.51 19.36
C ASP A 139 0.95 -6.01 19.21
N LEU A 140 1.89 -6.82 19.70
CA LEU A 140 1.79 -8.27 19.74
C LEU A 140 2.39 -8.75 21.04
N LYS A 141 1.61 -9.50 21.82
CA LYS A 141 2.04 -10.07 23.09
C LYS A 141 1.59 -11.51 23.21
N SER A 142 2.50 -12.33 23.68
CA SER A 142 2.23 -13.69 24.07
C SER A 142 2.54 -13.90 25.56
N GLU A 143 1.73 -14.70 26.22
CA GLU A 143 1.93 -15.09 27.61
C GLU A 143 1.72 -16.58 27.81
N LEU A 144 2.50 -17.17 28.72
CA LEU A 144 2.32 -18.55 29.15
C LEU A 144 1.17 -18.61 30.16
N ILE A 145 0.08 -19.29 29.79
CA ILE A 145 -1.01 -19.63 30.72
C ILE A 145 -0.57 -20.83 31.58
N ASN A 146 0.06 -21.81 30.94
CA ASN A 146 0.79 -22.94 31.57
C ASN A 146 1.78 -23.51 30.55
N SER A 147 2.56 -24.54 30.90
CA SER A 147 3.58 -25.13 30.04
C SER A 147 3.08 -25.66 28.69
N ARG A 148 1.77 -25.92 28.56
CA ARG A 148 1.14 -26.45 27.33
C ARG A 148 0.16 -25.49 26.68
N LYS A 149 0.00 -24.28 27.24
CA LYS A 149 -0.98 -23.32 26.73
C LYS A 149 -0.45 -21.89 26.73
N LEU A 150 -0.59 -21.24 25.62
CA LEU A 150 -0.17 -19.86 25.35
C LEU A 150 -1.39 -18.99 25.05
N GLY A 151 -1.48 -17.81 25.66
CA GLY A 151 -2.37 -16.74 25.26
C GLY A 151 -1.67 -15.82 24.25
N MET A 152 -2.34 -15.48 23.16
CA MET A 152 -1.86 -14.55 22.15
C MET A 152 -2.80 -13.37 22.07
N LYS A 153 -2.26 -12.16 22.22
CA LYS A 153 -3.00 -10.90 22.09
C LYS A 153 -2.32 -9.98 21.10
N ALA A 154 -3.06 -9.54 20.10
CA ALA A 154 -2.55 -8.65 19.08
C ALA A 154 -3.47 -7.44 18.86
N ILE A 155 -2.89 -6.29 18.55
CA ILE A 155 -3.58 -5.12 18.04
C ILE A 155 -3.20 -5.00 16.57
N VAL A 156 -4.16 -5.17 15.68
CA VAL A 156 -4.00 -4.97 14.24
C VAL A 156 -4.62 -3.64 13.85
N VAL A 157 -3.88 -2.85 13.09
CA VAL A 157 -4.32 -1.55 12.57
C VAL A 157 -4.56 -1.69 11.07
N LEU A 158 -5.78 -1.44 10.63
CA LEU A 158 -6.17 -1.43 9.22
C LEU A 158 -6.31 0.02 8.75
N ASN A 159 -5.47 0.42 7.81
CA ASN A 159 -5.58 1.70 7.09
C ASN A 159 -6.31 1.44 5.77
N VAL A 160 -7.54 1.91 5.67
CA VAL A 160 -8.41 1.65 4.52
C VAL A 160 -8.66 2.93 3.76
N THR A 161 -8.44 2.91 2.46
CA THR A 161 -8.69 4.03 1.57
C THR A 161 -9.53 3.55 0.39
N ALA A 162 -10.65 4.22 0.13
CA ALA A 162 -11.48 4.00 -1.05
C ALA A 162 -11.44 5.22 -1.96
N GLY A 163 -11.35 4.98 -3.26
CA GLY A 163 -11.29 6.05 -4.23
C GLY A 163 -11.71 5.61 -5.63
N SER A 164 -11.95 6.57 -6.47
CA SER A 164 -12.27 6.35 -7.87
C SER A 164 -11.46 7.25 -8.77
N VAL A 165 -11.16 6.73 -9.93
CA VAL A 165 -10.61 7.56 -11.00
C VAL A 165 -11.76 8.34 -11.63
N CYS A 166 -11.65 9.65 -11.69
CA CYS A 166 -12.66 10.52 -12.29
C CYS A 166 -12.04 11.55 -13.21
N ASP A 167 -12.77 11.90 -14.25
CA ASP A 167 -12.42 13.00 -15.13
C ASP A 167 -12.98 14.31 -14.57
N GLY A 168 -12.09 15.21 -14.16
CA GLY A 168 -12.45 16.59 -13.85
C GLY A 168 -12.41 17.44 -15.11
N GLU A 169 -13.37 18.33 -15.30
CA GLU A 169 -13.37 19.29 -16.40
C GLU A 169 -13.13 20.70 -15.86
N GLY A 170 -12.07 21.37 -16.33
CA GLY A 170 -11.78 22.77 -16.02
C GLY A 170 -12.05 23.65 -17.23
N ALA A 171 -12.74 24.79 -17.06
CA ALA A 171 -12.89 25.77 -18.10
C ALA A 171 -11.55 26.47 -18.37
N ILE A 172 -11.12 26.50 -19.63
CA ILE A 172 -9.84 27.12 -20.05
C ILE A 172 -10.05 28.33 -20.95
N ASP A 173 -11.18 28.41 -21.66
CA ASP A 173 -11.52 29.53 -22.53
C ASP A 173 -13.02 29.62 -22.83
N ILE A 174 -13.43 30.66 -23.55
CA ILE A 174 -14.78 30.89 -24.00
C ILE A 174 -14.78 31.15 -25.51
N GLU A 175 -15.67 30.48 -26.21
CA GLU A 175 -15.89 30.64 -27.65
C GLU A 175 -17.27 31.22 -27.95
N GLY A 176 -17.36 32.04 -29.01
CA GLY A 176 -18.64 32.51 -29.57
C GLY A 176 -19.09 33.92 -29.19
N GLY A 177 -18.27 34.74 -28.54
CA GLY A 177 -18.57 36.15 -28.23
C GLY A 177 -17.61 37.14 -28.88
N GLU A 178 -18.18 38.22 -29.45
CA GLU A 178 -17.37 39.40 -29.81
C GLU A 178 -17.14 40.26 -28.54
N ASP A 179 -15.93 40.78 -28.36
CA ASP A 179 -15.56 41.66 -27.22
C ASP A 179 -15.67 40.98 -25.83
N ILE A 180 -15.33 39.71 -25.73
CA ILE A 180 -15.22 39.01 -24.45
C ILE A 180 -13.76 39.05 -23.97
N TYR A 181 -13.58 39.57 -22.77
CA TYR A 181 -12.31 39.60 -22.07
C TYR A 181 -12.30 38.50 -21.00
N THR A 182 -11.24 37.69 -20.99
CA THR A 182 -11.10 36.58 -20.06
C THR A 182 -9.99 36.84 -19.05
N LYS A 183 -10.19 36.47 -17.79
CA LYS A 183 -9.14 36.41 -16.78
C LYS A 183 -8.82 34.97 -16.49
N LYS A 184 -7.55 34.61 -16.66
CA LYS A 184 -7.06 33.26 -16.42
C LYS A 184 -6.11 33.23 -15.25
N ARG A 185 -6.02 32.10 -14.59
CA ARG A 185 -5.03 31.79 -13.55
C ARG A 185 -4.38 30.46 -13.89
N THR A 186 -3.06 30.47 -13.96
CA THR A 186 -2.28 29.26 -14.11
C THR A 186 -2.33 28.44 -12.81
N ALA A 187 -2.71 27.19 -12.91
CA ALA A 187 -2.66 26.20 -11.84
C ALA A 187 -1.79 25.04 -12.27
N GLU A 188 -0.98 24.51 -11.37
CA GLU A 188 -0.33 23.22 -11.54
C GLU A 188 -1.30 22.13 -11.11
N VAL A 189 -1.53 21.16 -11.97
CA VAL A 189 -2.46 20.06 -11.74
C VAL A 189 -1.71 18.75 -11.90
N SER A 190 -1.82 17.90 -10.89
CA SER A 190 -1.34 16.53 -10.98
C SER A 190 -2.47 15.63 -11.49
N TYR A 191 -2.17 14.79 -12.46
CA TYR A 191 -3.12 13.83 -13.02
C TYR A 191 -2.55 12.41 -12.95
N LEU A 192 -3.45 11.44 -12.72
CA LEU A 192 -3.06 10.04 -12.68
C LEU A 192 -2.78 9.54 -14.10
N VAL A 193 -1.56 9.08 -14.35
CA VAL A 193 -1.14 8.49 -15.62
C VAL A 193 -1.29 6.98 -15.59
N PHE A 194 -0.89 6.38 -14.47
CA PHE A 194 -0.82 4.94 -14.36
C PHE A 194 -1.08 4.49 -12.92
N SER A 195 -1.77 3.37 -12.77
CA SER A 195 -1.99 2.68 -11.48
C SER A 195 -1.93 1.18 -11.71
N LYS A 196 -1.09 0.47 -10.94
CA LYS A 196 -0.91 -0.98 -11.05
C LYS A 196 -0.52 -1.58 -9.72
N LYS A 197 -1.00 -2.79 -9.45
CA LYS A 197 -0.45 -3.69 -8.45
C LYS A 197 0.36 -4.77 -9.17
N ASP A 198 1.59 -4.99 -8.74
CA ASP A 198 2.49 -5.98 -9.33
C ASP A 198 3.32 -6.69 -8.26
N THR A 199 4.00 -7.76 -8.64
CA THR A 199 4.85 -8.52 -7.74
C THR A 199 6.22 -8.75 -8.34
N LEU A 200 7.25 -8.70 -7.50
CA LEU A 200 8.62 -9.06 -7.85
C LEU A 200 9.04 -10.25 -6.98
N ARG A 201 9.44 -11.34 -7.62
CA ARG A 201 9.97 -12.51 -6.95
C ARG A 201 11.49 -12.48 -6.98
N VAL A 202 12.10 -12.59 -5.81
CA VAL A 202 13.55 -12.62 -5.64
C VAL A 202 13.93 -13.94 -4.97
N ARG A 203 14.95 -14.60 -5.50
CA ARG A 203 15.52 -15.85 -4.98
C ARG A 203 17.02 -15.74 -4.84
N ASP A 204 17.54 -16.36 -3.80
CA ASP A 204 18.97 -16.51 -3.59
C ASP A 204 19.27 -17.79 -2.81
N GLU A 205 20.50 -18.25 -2.87
CA GLU A 205 21.01 -19.40 -2.13
C GLU A 205 22.31 -19.02 -1.41
N TRP A 206 22.35 -19.24 -0.10
CA TRP A 206 23.48 -18.84 0.71
C TRP A 206 24.10 -20.03 1.43
N LYS A 207 25.40 -20.19 1.24
CA LYS A 207 26.16 -21.23 1.94
C LYS A 207 26.47 -20.81 3.38
N ILE A 208 26.11 -21.65 4.33
CA ILE A 208 26.44 -21.46 5.75
C ILE A 208 27.93 -21.65 5.96
N PRO A 209 28.63 -20.72 6.62
CA PRO A 209 30.06 -20.85 6.88
C PRO A 209 30.40 -22.16 7.62
N GLY A 210 31.51 -22.80 7.25
CA GLY A 210 31.96 -24.06 7.86
C GLY A 210 32.36 -23.93 9.37
N THR A 211 32.37 -22.71 9.90
CA THR A 211 32.57 -22.46 11.35
C THR A 211 31.26 -22.61 12.15
N LYS A 212 30.12 -22.76 11.49
CA LYS A 212 28.82 -23.03 12.10
C LYS A 212 28.39 -24.45 11.75
N ASP A 213 27.54 -25.04 12.59
CA ASP A 213 26.96 -26.36 12.33
C ASP A 213 26.06 -26.34 11.10
N ALA A 214 25.93 -27.47 10.40
CA ALA A 214 24.94 -27.67 9.38
C ALA A 214 23.51 -27.49 9.95
N MET A 215 22.56 -27.07 9.16
CA MET A 215 21.19 -26.79 9.60
C MET A 215 20.36 -28.05 9.68
N GLN A 216 19.94 -28.47 10.86
CA GLN A 216 18.92 -29.49 11.01
C GLN A 216 17.53 -28.97 10.72
N ARG A 217 17.21 -27.78 11.25
CA ARG A 217 15.87 -27.18 11.18
C ARG A 217 15.89 -25.70 11.50
N ILE A 218 15.13 -24.92 10.75
CA ILE A 218 14.86 -23.51 11.07
C ILE A 218 13.87 -23.44 12.22
N LEU A 219 14.23 -22.70 13.28
CA LEU A 219 13.41 -22.46 14.47
C LEU A 219 12.67 -21.13 14.38
N TYR A 220 13.27 -20.14 13.72
CA TYR A 220 12.72 -18.80 13.59
C TYR A 220 13.29 -18.14 12.34
N SER A 221 12.44 -17.42 11.63
CA SER A 221 12.90 -16.62 10.49
C SER A 221 12.21 -15.27 10.46
N ASP A 222 12.96 -14.25 10.07
CA ASP A 222 12.49 -12.91 9.87
C ASP A 222 13.00 -12.36 8.54
N VAL A 223 12.13 -11.69 7.81
CA VAL A 223 12.47 -11.00 6.57
C VAL A 223 11.86 -9.61 6.64
N CYS A 224 12.68 -8.59 6.52
CA CYS A 224 12.20 -7.22 6.50
C CYS A 224 12.80 -6.44 5.33
N ILE A 225 11.96 -5.62 4.68
CA ILE A 225 12.41 -4.70 3.63
C ILE A 225 13.28 -3.64 4.33
N GLY A 226 14.54 -3.51 3.87
CA GLY A 226 15.45 -2.46 4.29
C GLY A 226 15.26 -1.20 3.43
N GLU A 227 16.35 -0.69 2.87
CA GLU A 227 16.26 0.42 1.92
C GLU A 227 15.62 -0.05 0.61
N LEU A 228 14.66 0.72 0.13
CA LEU A 228 14.03 0.51 -1.17
C LEU A 228 13.99 1.85 -1.90
N ASN A 229 14.62 1.92 -3.05
CA ASN A 229 14.65 3.06 -3.93
C ASN A 229 13.86 2.75 -5.19
N THR A 230 13.04 3.70 -5.61
CA THR A 230 12.31 3.62 -6.87
C THR A 230 12.69 4.80 -7.74
N ARG A 231 12.74 4.59 -9.04
CA ARG A 231 13.02 5.64 -10.02
C ARG A 231 12.24 5.40 -11.29
N MET A 232 11.54 6.45 -11.75
CA MET A 232 10.89 6.42 -13.04
C MET A 232 11.91 6.54 -14.18
N GLU A 233 11.73 5.68 -15.17
CA GLU A 233 12.40 5.74 -16.49
C GLU A 233 11.34 5.75 -17.59
N GLU A 234 11.80 5.73 -18.86
CA GLU A 234 10.88 5.64 -20.00
C GLU A 234 10.13 4.29 -19.96
N GLU A 235 8.81 4.34 -19.76
CA GLU A 235 7.89 3.21 -19.68
C GLU A 235 8.22 2.15 -18.61
N LYS A 236 9.05 2.50 -17.60
CA LYS A 236 9.47 1.57 -16.54
C LYS A 236 9.63 2.28 -15.21
N LEU A 237 9.28 1.56 -14.14
CA LEU A 237 9.69 1.87 -12.78
C LEU A 237 10.82 0.93 -12.39
N LEU A 238 12.02 1.46 -12.18
CA LEU A 238 13.13 0.70 -11.60
C LEU A 238 12.91 0.58 -10.09
N VAL A 239 13.19 -0.60 -9.58
CA VAL A 239 13.15 -0.92 -8.15
C VAL A 239 14.50 -1.48 -7.76
N GLU A 240 15.18 -0.82 -6.85
CA GLU A 240 16.49 -1.21 -6.32
C GLU A 240 16.46 -1.13 -4.80
N GLY A 241 16.96 -2.14 -4.12
CA GLY A 241 16.98 -2.15 -2.67
C GLY A 241 17.50 -3.43 -2.08
N GLN A 242 17.15 -3.66 -0.83
CA GLN A 242 17.58 -4.85 -0.10
C GLN A 242 16.55 -5.26 0.95
N ALA A 243 16.45 -6.56 1.19
CA ALA A 243 15.72 -7.13 2.32
C ALA A 243 16.73 -7.82 3.25
N ASN A 244 16.57 -7.61 4.55
CA ASN A 244 17.36 -8.30 5.56
C ASN A 244 16.68 -9.61 5.93
N VAL A 245 17.42 -10.69 5.88
CA VAL A 245 16.95 -12.03 6.25
C VAL A 245 17.73 -12.48 7.47
N PHE A 246 16.99 -12.85 8.51
CA PHE A 246 17.53 -13.37 9.76
C PHE A 246 16.90 -14.72 10.08
N VAL A 247 17.73 -15.70 10.43
CA VAL A 247 17.29 -17.08 10.73
C VAL A 247 17.95 -17.57 12.01
N ILE A 248 17.17 -18.16 12.92
CA ILE A 248 17.65 -18.97 14.03
C ILE A 248 17.39 -20.43 13.68
N TYR A 249 18.38 -21.27 13.80
CA TYR A 249 18.28 -22.67 13.45
C TYR A 249 18.94 -23.60 14.44
N LEU A 250 18.49 -24.83 14.47
CA LEU A 250 19.10 -25.91 15.20
C LEU A 250 20.21 -26.52 14.35
N GLY A 251 21.42 -26.60 14.91
CA GLY A 251 22.55 -27.25 14.29
C GLY A 251 22.38 -28.78 14.27
N GLU A 252 23.02 -29.44 13.32
CA GLU A 252 23.06 -30.90 13.21
C GLU A 252 24.17 -31.46 14.14
N GLY A 253 23.94 -32.62 14.77
CA GLY A 253 24.91 -33.31 15.62
C GLY A 253 24.29 -33.99 16.85
N GLU A 254 25.12 -34.68 17.61
CA GLU A 254 24.68 -35.39 18.84
C GLU A 254 24.29 -34.42 19.98
N ASN A 255 24.88 -33.20 20.00
CA ASN A 255 24.52 -32.14 20.93
C ASN A 255 24.16 -30.88 20.08
N PRO A 256 22.94 -30.82 19.54
CA PRO A 256 22.56 -29.75 18.61
C PRO A 256 22.67 -28.38 19.28
N SER A 257 23.42 -27.49 18.66
CA SER A 257 23.55 -26.11 19.09
C SER A 257 22.52 -25.20 18.42
N ILE A 258 22.17 -24.11 19.09
CA ILE A 258 21.35 -23.05 18.51
C ILE A 258 22.27 -22.06 17.82
N ASN A 259 22.09 -21.90 16.54
CA ASN A 259 22.85 -20.99 15.71
C ASN A 259 21.94 -19.95 15.08
N TYR A 260 22.52 -18.86 14.58
CA TYR A 260 21.83 -17.89 13.75
C TYR A 260 22.61 -17.64 12.46
N PHE A 261 21.89 -17.20 11.46
CA PHE A 261 22.44 -16.75 10.20
C PHE A 261 21.68 -15.49 9.75
N GLU A 262 22.43 -14.51 9.26
CA GLU A 262 21.84 -13.29 8.70
C GLU A 262 22.55 -12.95 7.39
N ASN A 263 21.75 -12.46 6.43
CA ASN A 263 22.28 -12.00 5.17
C ASN A 263 21.29 -11.00 4.54
N THR A 264 21.75 -10.32 3.52
CA THR A 264 20.98 -9.33 2.79
C THR A 264 20.61 -9.86 1.41
N LEU A 265 19.33 -9.87 1.10
CA LEU A 265 18.77 -10.25 -0.20
C LEU A 265 18.66 -8.99 -1.07
N PRO A 266 19.42 -8.87 -2.17
CA PRO A 266 19.29 -7.73 -3.07
C PRO A 266 17.94 -7.76 -3.78
N ILE A 267 17.30 -6.61 -3.89
CA ILE A 267 16.04 -6.42 -4.63
C ILE A 267 16.39 -5.59 -5.87
N GLU A 268 16.37 -6.21 -7.04
CA GLU A 268 16.61 -5.53 -8.30
C GLU A 268 15.55 -5.96 -9.31
N GLY A 269 14.90 -5.01 -9.93
CA GLY A 269 13.89 -5.31 -10.93
C GLY A 269 13.29 -4.06 -11.57
N HIS A 270 12.37 -4.30 -12.47
CA HIS A 270 11.58 -3.24 -13.08
C HIS A 270 10.12 -3.67 -13.21
N ILE A 271 9.24 -2.68 -13.19
CA ILE A 271 7.81 -2.85 -13.40
C ILE A 271 7.43 -2.01 -14.62
N ASP A 272 6.83 -2.65 -15.63
CA ASP A 272 6.40 -1.98 -16.85
C ASP A 272 5.28 -0.98 -16.56
N CYS A 273 5.44 0.24 -17.09
CA CYS A 273 4.60 1.40 -16.81
C CYS A 273 4.33 2.18 -18.10
N HIS A 274 3.38 1.70 -18.91
CA HIS A 274 3.09 2.31 -20.23
C HIS A 274 2.60 3.75 -20.12
N GLY A 275 3.22 4.63 -20.93
CA GLY A 275 2.90 6.06 -20.97
C GLY A 275 3.57 6.88 -19.86
N CYS A 276 4.42 6.27 -19.05
CA CYS A 276 5.22 6.97 -18.05
C CYS A 276 6.58 7.43 -18.58
N ASN A 277 7.13 8.47 -18.00
CA ASN A 277 8.47 8.98 -18.30
C ASN A 277 9.19 9.45 -17.03
N ALA A 278 10.47 9.79 -17.15
CA ALA A 278 11.33 10.16 -16.03
C ALA A 278 10.95 11.47 -15.31
N ASP A 279 10.11 12.32 -15.92
CA ASP A 279 9.66 13.59 -15.32
C ASP A 279 8.43 13.42 -14.41
N MET A 280 7.84 12.21 -14.39
CA MET A 280 6.66 11.89 -13.61
C MET A 280 7.03 11.50 -12.19
N VAL A 281 6.07 11.64 -11.27
CA VAL A 281 6.24 11.35 -9.85
C VAL A 281 5.52 10.05 -9.52
N GLU A 282 6.27 9.10 -8.98
CA GLU A 282 5.74 7.84 -8.50
C GLU A 282 5.37 7.90 -7.01
N GLN A 283 4.33 7.20 -6.66
CA GLN A 283 3.97 6.82 -5.31
C GLN A 283 3.92 5.30 -5.25
N VAL A 284 4.88 4.70 -4.54
CA VAL A 284 5.03 3.25 -4.45
C VAL A 284 4.94 2.81 -3.00
N THR A 285 4.14 1.79 -2.77
CA THR A 285 4.08 1.08 -1.49
C THR A 285 4.52 -0.35 -1.73
N ALA A 286 5.53 -0.79 -0.99
CA ALA A 286 6.04 -2.16 -1.06
C ALA A 286 5.71 -2.91 0.23
N SER A 287 5.41 -4.19 0.09
CA SER A 287 5.20 -5.13 1.20
C SER A 287 5.69 -6.52 0.82
N ILE A 288 5.93 -7.37 1.81
CA ILE A 288 6.21 -8.77 1.58
C ILE A 288 4.87 -9.48 1.38
N HIS A 289 4.70 -10.13 0.22
CA HIS A 289 3.50 -10.91 -0.09
C HIS A 289 3.62 -12.35 0.41
N SER A 290 4.79 -12.96 0.21
CA SER A 290 5.11 -14.27 0.74
C SER A 290 6.61 -14.46 0.86
N ARG A 291 7.00 -15.35 1.77
CA ARG A 291 8.38 -15.76 1.98
C ARG A 291 8.43 -17.27 2.15
N ASP A 292 9.44 -17.88 1.58
CA ASP A 292 9.79 -19.29 1.74
C ASP A 292 11.28 -19.41 2.00
N LEU A 293 11.63 -20.07 3.11
CA LEU A 293 13.00 -20.33 3.49
C LEU A 293 13.18 -21.84 3.70
N GLY A 294 14.03 -22.41 2.88
CA GLY A 294 14.33 -23.84 2.88
C GLY A 294 15.79 -24.14 3.15
N VAL A 295 16.06 -25.35 3.60
CA VAL A 295 17.42 -25.84 3.79
C VAL A 295 17.68 -26.92 2.77
N LYS A 296 18.84 -26.83 2.05
CA LYS A 296 19.30 -27.80 1.06
C LYS A 296 20.67 -28.37 1.43
N GLU A 297 20.92 -29.55 0.92
CA GLU A 297 22.25 -30.15 0.93
C GLU A 297 23.21 -29.39 0.00
N ASP A 298 24.46 -29.24 0.43
CA ASP A 298 25.55 -28.76 -0.40
C ASP A 298 26.17 -29.92 -1.22
N GLU A 299 27.27 -29.64 -1.91
CA GLU A 299 27.99 -30.64 -2.75
C GLU A 299 28.53 -31.81 -1.93
N ASP A 300 28.74 -31.67 -0.64
CA ASP A 300 29.23 -32.68 0.27
C ASP A 300 28.09 -33.49 0.93
N GLY A 301 26.82 -33.14 0.64
CA GLY A 301 25.63 -33.78 1.20
C GLY A 301 25.28 -33.27 2.62
N GLU A 302 25.85 -32.13 3.05
CA GLU A 302 25.53 -31.50 4.32
C GLU A 302 24.44 -30.41 4.11
N PHE A 303 23.50 -30.29 5.04
CA PHE A 303 22.47 -29.26 5.01
C PHE A 303 23.04 -27.86 5.34
N ARG A 304 23.77 -27.29 4.40
CA ARG A 304 24.52 -26.03 4.53
C ARG A 304 24.09 -24.93 3.58
N VAL A 305 23.07 -25.15 2.77
CA VAL A 305 22.56 -24.13 1.86
C VAL A 305 21.20 -23.66 2.35
N LEU A 306 21.12 -22.36 2.67
CA LEU A 306 19.83 -21.67 2.92
C LEU A 306 19.29 -21.17 1.59
N GLU A 307 18.16 -21.74 1.13
CA GLU A 307 17.40 -21.22 0.02
C GLU A 307 16.40 -20.18 0.52
N VAL A 308 16.38 -19.05 -0.14
CA VAL A 308 15.48 -17.93 0.21
C VAL A 308 14.69 -17.54 -1.03
N GLU A 309 13.37 -17.54 -0.92
CA GLU A 309 12.46 -16.98 -1.91
C GLU A 309 11.56 -15.97 -1.23
N VAL A 310 11.54 -14.75 -1.73
CA VAL A 310 10.66 -13.68 -1.25
C VAL A 310 9.90 -13.08 -2.43
N VAL A 311 8.60 -12.95 -2.27
CA VAL A 311 7.73 -12.25 -3.23
C VAL A 311 7.34 -10.91 -2.62
N PHE A 312 7.80 -9.84 -3.25
CA PHE A 312 7.43 -8.47 -2.89
C PHE A 312 6.20 -8.04 -3.68
N ALA A 313 5.23 -7.45 -3.02
CA ALA A 313 4.07 -6.82 -3.65
C ALA A 313 4.25 -5.31 -3.70
N PHE A 314 3.97 -4.72 -4.85
CA PHE A 314 4.04 -3.29 -5.10
C PHE A 314 2.65 -2.76 -5.48
N ASP A 315 2.20 -1.72 -4.78
CA ASP A 315 1.05 -0.89 -5.17
C ASP A 315 1.59 0.45 -5.63
N MET A 316 1.46 0.75 -6.92
CA MET A 316 2.07 1.94 -7.50
C MET A 316 1.07 2.81 -8.23
N LYS A 317 1.25 4.12 -8.08
CA LYS A 317 0.55 5.18 -8.79
C LYS A 317 1.55 6.16 -9.34
N VAL A 318 1.41 6.54 -10.61
CA VAL A 318 2.29 7.49 -11.27
C VAL A 318 1.49 8.70 -11.71
N TYR A 319 1.99 9.87 -11.36
CA TYR A 319 1.34 11.14 -11.60
C TYR A 319 2.18 12.01 -12.55
N GLY A 320 1.55 12.52 -13.59
CA GLY A 320 2.06 13.58 -14.41
C GLY A 320 1.69 14.94 -13.81
N GLN A 321 2.48 15.97 -14.11
CA GLN A 321 2.21 17.37 -13.75
C GLN A 321 2.01 18.20 -14.98
N GLU A 322 1.00 19.06 -14.99
CA GLU A 322 0.71 19.96 -16.08
C GLU A 322 0.31 21.35 -15.58
N LYS A 323 0.74 22.39 -16.28
CA LYS A 323 0.27 23.76 -16.05
C LYS A 323 -0.94 24.04 -16.94
N ILE A 324 -2.06 24.38 -16.30
CA ILE A 324 -3.32 24.67 -16.99
C ILE A 324 -3.74 26.11 -16.66
N ASP A 325 -4.04 26.88 -17.68
CA ASP A 325 -4.60 28.21 -17.52
C ASP A 325 -6.13 28.11 -17.36
N LEU A 326 -6.59 28.14 -16.12
CA LEU A 326 -8.00 28.05 -15.79
C LEU A 326 -8.68 29.40 -15.90
N LEU A 327 -9.83 29.43 -16.56
CA LEU A 327 -10.68 30.59 -16.65
C LEU A 327 -11.31 30.90 -15.29
N THR A 328 -10.93 32.04 -14.70
CA THR A 328 -11.43 32.46 -13.39
C THR A 328 -12.54 33.50 -13.48
N ASP A 329 -12.50 34.35 -14.51
CA ASP A 329 -13.49 35.39 -14.71
C ASP A 329 -13.55 35.80 -16.19
N PHE A 330 -14.68 36.40 -16.60
CA PHE A 330 -14.84 36.98 -17.91
C PHE A 330 -15.88 38.09 -17.88
N TYR A 331 -15.75 39.04 -18.80
CA TYR A 331 -16.71 40.13 -18.97
C TYR A 331 -16.77 40.58 -20.43
N SER A 332 -17.88 41.23 -20.79
CA SER A 332 -18.05 41.93 -22.06
C SER A 332 -18.39 43.41 -21.78
N LEU A 333 -17.82 44.30 -22.59
CA LEU A 333 -18.12 45.73 -22.51
C LEU A 333 -19.47 46.08 -23.13
N LYS A 334 -20.02 45.18 -24.01
CA LYS A 334 -21.25 45.42 -24.74
C LYS A 334 -22.46 44.70 -24.20
N GLU A 335 -22.25 43.60 -23.48
CA GLU A 335 -23.30 42.68 -23.05
C GLU A 335 -23.12 42.32 -21.58
N LYS A 336 -24.20 42.25 -20.81
CA LYS A 336 -24.16 41.74 -19.46
C LYS A 336 -24.10 40.23 -19.48
N CYS A 337 -22.99 39.66 -19.05
CA CYS A 337 -22.80 38.22 -18.95
C CYS A 337 -23.07 37.77 -17.52
N GLU A 338 -23.94 36.77 -17.35
CA GLU A 338 -24.24 36.16 -16.06
C GLU A 338 -23.74 34.70 -16.06
N PRO A 339 -22.72 34.36 -15.28
CA PRO A 339 -22.26 33.00 -15.17
C PRO A 339 -23.19 32.19 -14.26
N VAL A 340 -23.48 30.96 -14.67
CA VAL A 340 -24.07 29.95 -13.80
C VAL A 340 -22.94 29.11 -13.25
N TYR A 341 -22.76 29.12 -11.93
CA TYR A 341 -21.70 28.37 -11.24
C TYR A 341 -22.25 27.03 -10.75
N GLU A 342 -21.54 25.97 -11.03
CA GLU A 342 -21.68 24.70 -10.36
C GLU A 342 -20.38 24.49 -9.56
N LEU A 343 -20.49 24.52 -8.24
CA LEU A 343 -19.33 24.36 -7.34
C LEU A 343 -19.08 22.88 -7.09
N SER A 344 -17.94 22.39 -7.51
CA SER A 344 -17.44 21.09 -7.08
C SER A 344 -16.16 21.29 -6.23
N LEU A 345 -16.18 20.79 -5.01
CA LEU A 345 -15.03 20.78 -4.13
C LEU A 345 -14.21 19.53 -4.42
N ILE A 346 -13.03 19.70 -5.01
CA ILE A 346 -12.05 18.64 -5.16
C ILE A 346 -10.93 18.92 -4.16
N HIS A 347 -10.72 18.01 -3.22
CA HIS A 347 -9.56 18.03 -2.35
C HIS A 347 -8.40 17.42 -3.11
N ILE A 348 -7.40 18.21 -3.38
CA ILE A 348 -6.11 17.78 -3.93
C ILE A 348 -5.13 17.55 -2.79
#